data_32e6540f7e3512c2c30aabd71e05bb74
#
_entry.id   32e6540f7e3512c2c30aabd71e05bb74
#
_cell.length_a   1.000
_cell.length_b   1.000
_cell.length_c   1.000
_cell.angle_alpha   90.00
_cell.angle_beta   90.00
_cell.angle_gamma   90.00
#
_symmetry.space_group_name_H-M   'P 1'
#
loop_
_entity.id
_entity.type
_entity.pdbx_description
1 polymer ?
#
loop_
_entity_poly.entity_id
_entity_poly.type
_entity_poly.pdbx_seq_one_letter_code
_entity_poly.pdbx_strand_id
1 'polypeptide(L)'
;PGKNNVGAYINNIDLKKLDQNKKNEIKNTLNQFGVIFIKEQNLDPETYQNFAKSIGQPVVYPRLKGLDEKYPFINVIERKPSDKNLSFGSSWLHQDTSYLANDRPRYTMLMGKEIPIGQGNTIFSSGFNAYEKLPEKIKSQINDATGIFSSAGPIAVTRLEREKEMGIKSSESMEAEH
;
A
#
# COMPACT_ATOMS: atom_id res chain seq x y z
N PRO A 1 19.54 3.49 4.80
CA PRO A 1 18.37 4.34 4.93
C PRO A 1 18.27 5.35 3.80
N GLY A 2 17.04 5.74 3.45
CA GLY A 2 16.77 6.78 2.49
C GLY A 2 16.99 8.19 3.07
N LYS A 3 16.75 9.20 2.24
CA LYS A 3 16.84 10.61 2.65
C LYS A 3 15.83 10.90 3.77
N ASN A 4 16.27 11.61 4.82
CA ASN A 4 15.46 11.94 6.01
C ASN A 4 14.93 10.71 6.77
N ASN A 5 15.64 9.59 6.74
CA ASN A 5 15.25 8.33 7.37
C ASN A 5 13.89 7.77 6.88
N VAL A 6 13.45 8.15 5.70
CA VAL A 6 12.29 7.53 5.04
C VAL A 6 12.79 6.55 4.00
N GLY A 7 12.38 5.30 4.16
CA GLY A 7 12.77 4.21 3.29
C GLY A 7 14.15 3.60 3.58
N ALA A 8 14.25 2.31 3.36
CA ALA A 8 15.50 1.56 3.43
C ALA A 8 15.58 0.48 2.37
N TYR A 9 16.79 0.16 1.93
CA TYR A 9 17.05 -1.02 1.10
C TYR A 9 17.45 -2.19 1.99
N ILE A 10 16.85 -3.34 1.73
CA ILE A 10 17.32 -4.62 2.29
C ILE A 10 17.99 -5.38 1.14
N ASN A 11 19.28 -5.65 1.31
CA ASN A 11 20.08 -6.32 0.31
C ASN A 11 20.35 -7.79 0.72
N ASN A 12 20.75 -8.61 -0.24
CA ASN A 12 21.15 -9.99 0.00
C ASN A 12 20.09 -10.85 0.69
N ILE A 13 18.84 -10.64 0.35
CA ILE A 13 17.71 -11.41 0.86
C ILE A 13 16.95 -12.07 -0.29
N ASP A 14 16.60 -13.34 -0.10
CA ASP A 14 15.72 -14.09 -1.00
C ASP A 14 14.38 -14.32 -0.29
N LEU A 15 13.33 -13.70 -0.80
CA LEU A 15 11.98 -13.79 -0.21
C LEU A 15 11.36 -15.19 -0.34
N LYS A 16 11.96 -16.08 -1.16
CA LYS A 16 11.56 -17.49 -1.26
C LYS A 16 12.06 -18.33 -0.10
N LYS A 17 13.10 -17.85 0.63
CA LYS A 17 13.82 -18.61 1.65
C LYS A 17 14.03 -17.79 2.92
N LEU A 18 12.93 -17.41 3.55
CA LEU A 18 12.97 -16.60 4.78
C LEU A 18 12.88 -17.46 6.03
N ASP A 19 13.90 -17.36 6.88
CA ASP A 19 13.82 -17.79 8.26
C ASP A 19 13.10 -16.74 9.14
N GLN A 20 12.86 -17.09 10.40
CA GLN A 20 12.17 -16.20 11.33
C GLN A 20 12.96 -14.92 11.64
N ASN A 21 14.29 -14.99 11.67
CA ASN A 21 15.15 -13.84 11.94
C ASN A 21 15.03 -12.80 10.83
N LYS A 22 15.08 -13.25 9.57
CA LYS A 22 14.90 -12.37 8.40
C LYS A 22 13.51 -11.76 8.33
N LYS A 23 12.47 -12.51 8.69
CA LYS A 23 11.10 -11.96 8.80
C LYS A 23 11.03 -10.86 9.85
N ASN A 24 11.65 -11.06 10.99
CA ASN A 24 11.72 -10.06 12.05
C ASN A 24 12.53 -8.84 11.62
N GLU A 25 13.66 -9.04 10.93
CA GLU A 25 14.46 -7.96 10.34
C GLU A 25 13.64 -7.12 9.38
N ILE A 26 12.89 -7.74 8.46
CA ILE A 26 11.98 -7.05 7.54
C ILE A 26 10.96 -6.19 8.29
N LYS A 27 10.28 -6.77 9.29
CA LYS A 27 9.28 -6.06 10.10
C LYS A 27 9.88 -4.88 10.86
N ASN A 28 11.02 -5.09 11.51
CA ASN A 28 11.70 -4.06 12.28
C ASN A 28 12.18 -2.91 11.38
N THR A 29 12.77 -3.24 10.24
CA THR A 29 13.22 -2.25 9.27
C THR A 29 12.04 -1.46 8.70
N LEU A 30 10.93 -2.14 8.38
CA LEU A 30 9.71 -1.49 7.89
C LEU A 30 9.12 -0.55 8.95
N ASN A 31 9.04 -0.97 10.20
CA ASN A 31 8.55 -0.14 11.30
C ASN A 31 9.45 1.09 11.56
N GLN A 32 10.76 0.95 11.37
CA GLN A 32 11.72 2.02 11.59
C GLN A 32 11.73 3.05 10.46
N PHE A 33 11.65 2.60 9.20
CA PHE A 33 11.84 3.44 8.03
C PHE A 33 10.55 3.73 7.23
N GLY A 34 9.43 3.12 7.61
CA GLY A 34 8.12 3.29 6.99
C GLY A 34 7.95 2.63 5.62
N VAL A 35 9.02 2.48 4.86
CA VAL A 35 9.03 1.76 3.58
C VAL A 35 10.36 1.03 3.39
N ILE A 36 10.31 -0.15 2.77
CA ILE A 36 11.49 -0.93 2.41
C ILE A 36 11.47 -1.27 0.93
N PHE A 37 12.65 -1.38 0.35
CA PHE A 37 12.86 -1.78 -1.02
C PHE A 37 13.74 -3.03 -1.04
N ILE A 38 13.21 -4.09 -1.65
CA ILE A 38 13.92 -5.36 -1.80
C ILE A 38 14.05 -5.62 -3.29
N LYS A 39 15.26 -5.49 -3.81
CA LYS A 39 15.54 -5.60 -5.24
C LYS A 39 15.70 -7.06 -5.68
N GLU A 40 15.65 -7.26 -6.99
CA GLU A 40 15.99 -8.53 -7.64
C GLU A 40 15.15 -9.72 -7.17
N GLN A 41 13.88 -9.45 -6.84
CA GLN A 41 12.94 -10.50 -6.47
C GLN A 41 12.08 -10.90 -7.67
N ASN A 42 12.25 -12.12 -8.13
CA ASN A 42 11.35 -12.71 -9.13
C ASN A 42 10.42 -13.72 -8.48
N LEU A 43 9.28 -13.22 -8.01
CA LEU A 43 8.26 -14.00 -7.33
C LEU A 43 7.11 -14.32 -8.28
N ASP A 44 6.69 -15.58 -8.27
CA ASP A 44 5.39 -15.98 -8.81
C ASP A 44 4.26 -15.61 -7.82
N PRO A 45 3.00 -15.65 -8.22
CA PRO A 45 1.87 -15.28 -7.37
C PRO A 45 1.79 -16.09 -6.07
N GLU A 46 2.13 -17.38 -6.12
CA GLU A 46 2.10 -18.25 -4.94
C GLU A 46 3.15 -17.83 -3.91
N THR A 47 4.38 -17.65 -4.35
CA THR A 47 5.48 -17.20 -3.48
C THR A 47 5.21 -15.80 -2.92
N TYR A 48 4.67 -14.89 -3.74
CA TYR A 48 4.32 -13.55 -3.32
C TYR A 48 3.23 -13.56 -2.22
N GLN A 49 2.17 -14.34 -2.42
CA GLN A 49 1.12 -14.51 -1.41
C GLN A 49 1.63 -15.20 -0.14
N ASN A 50 2.50 -16.21 -0.26
CA ASN A 50 3.09 -16.91 0.88
C ASN A 50 4.01 -15.99 1.68
N PHE A 51 4.75 -15.13 1.01
CA PHE A 51 5.52 -14.09 1.69
C PHE A 51 4.59 -13.14 2.47
N ALA A 52 3.52 -12.62 1.87
CA ALA A 52 2.55 -11.79 2.55
C ALA A 52 1.98 -12.47 3.81
N LYS A 53 1.54 -13.73 3.69
CA LYS A 53 1.05 -14.53 4.81
C LYS A 53 2.09 -14.73 5.91
N SER A 54 3.36 -14.77 5.57
CA SER A 54 4.46 -14.93 6.54
C SER A 54 4.75 -13.67 7.35
N ILE A 55 4.36 -12.51 6.83
CA ILE A 55 4.53 -11.20 7.48
C ILE A 55 3.29 -10.80 8.27
N GLY A 56 2.11 -11.15 7.79
CA GLY A 56 0.84 -10.80 8.42
C GLY A 56 -0.34 -11.56 7.84
N GLN A 57 -1.54 -11.16 8.20
CA GLN A 57 -2.78 -11.67 7.64
C GLN A 57 -3.14 -10.83 6.41
N PRO A 58 -3.12 -11.40 5.18
CA PRO A 58 -3.56 -10.68 3.99
C PRO A 58 -5.05 -10.34 4.05
N VAL A 59 -5.41 -9.20 3.53
CA VAL A 59 -6.78 -8.70 3.42
C VAL A 59 -7.19 -8.66 1.96
N VAL A 60 -8.40 -9.07 1.64
CA VAL A 60 -8.97 -8.88 0.31
C VAL A 60 -9.35 -7.41 0.15
N TYR A 61 -8.80 -6.76 -0.87
CA TYR A 61 -9.17 -5.38 -1.15
C TYR A 61 -10.58 -5.33 -1.77
N PRO A 62 -11.55 -4.69 -1.11
CA PRO A 62 -12.97 -4.86 -1.46
C PRO A 62 -13.37 -4.23 -2.80
N ARG A 63 -12.50 -3.42 -3.40
CA ARG A 63 -12.83 -2.64 -4.60
C ARG A 63 -12.03 -3.03 -5.84
N LEU A 64 -11.22 -4.06 -5.74
CA LEU A 64 -10.51 -4.64 -6.87
C LEU A 64 -10.67 -6.16 -6.84
N LYS A 65 -10.87 -6.73 -8.00
CA LYS A 65 -10.88 -8.18 -8.15
C LYS A 65 -9.47 -8.72 -7.89
N GLY A 66 -9.37 -9.83 -7.16
CA GLY A 66 -8.12 -10.57 -7.04
C GLY A 66 -7.62 -11.07 -8.41
N LEU A 67 -6.37 -11.47 -8.48
CA LEU A 67 -5.74 -12.01 -9.69
C LEU A 67 -6.58 -13.17 -10.25
N ASP A 68 -6.98 -14.10 -9.39
CA ASP A 68 -7.92 -15.19 -9.64
C ASP A 68 -8.44 -15.75 -8.31
N GLU A 69 -9.20 -16.84 -8.36
CA GLU A 69 -9.77 -17.48 -7.17
C GLU A 69 -8.70 -18.04 -6.22
N LYS A 70 -7.56 -18.48 -6.74
CA LYS A 70 -6.43 -18.98 -5.94
C LYS A 70 -5.66 -17.85 -5.25
N TYR A 71 -5.66 -16.66 -5.86
CA TYR A 71 -4.89 -15.49 -5.38
C TYR A 71 -5.78 -14.25 -5.16
N PRO A 72 -6.77 -14.34 -4.26
CA PRO A 72 -7.74 -13.26 -4.05
C PRO A 72 -7.13 -12.00 -3.40
N PHE A 73 -5.97 -12.13 -2.77
CA PHE A 73 -5.26 -11.02 -2.11
C PHE A 73 -4.33 -10.24 -3.04
N ILE A 74 -4.12 -10.71 -4.27
CA ILE A 74 -3.22 -10.07 -5.24
C ILE A 74 -4.05 -9.28 -6.23
N ASN A 75 -3.87 -7.97 -6.25
CA ASN A 75 -4.51 -7.13 -7.25
C ASN A 75 -3.49 -6.76 -8.33
N VAL A 76 -3.92 -6.79 -9.59
CA VAL A 76 -3.09 -6.38 -10.72
C VAL A 76 -3.35 -4.90 -11.00
N ILE A 77 -2.26 -4.12 -11.00
CA ILE A 77 -2.26 -2.72 -11.42
C ILE A 77 -1.59 -2.67 -12.78
N GLU A 78 -2.38 -2.53 -13.83
CA GLU A 78 -1.90 -2.52 -15.20
C GLU A 78 -2.28 -1.20 -15.88
N ARG A 79 -1.39 -0.71 -16.73
CA ARG A 79 -1.66 0.37 -17.65
C ARG A 79 -1.27 -0.06 -19.06
N LYS A 80 -2.23 -0.02 -19.98
CA LYS A 80 -2.02 -0.35 -21.39
C LYS A 80 -1.77 0.92 -22.19
N PRO A 81 -1.05 0.83 -23.31
CA PRO A 81 -0.86 1.97 -24.22
C PRO A 81 -2.17 2.57 -24.74
N SER A 82 -3.24 1.76 -24.79
CA SER A 82 -4.58 2.17 -25.21
C SER A 82 -5.36 2.95 -24.15
N ASP A 83 -4.90 2.95 -22.89
CA ASP A 83 -5.62 3.60 -21.80
C ASP A 83 -5.54 5.12 -21.94
N LYS A 84 -6.71 5.74 -22.06
CA LYS A 84 -6.83 7.19 -22.24
C LYS A 84 -6.71 7.96 -20.93
N ASN A 85 -7.04 7.33 -19.81
CA ASN A 85 -7.07 7.94 -18.49
C ASN A 85 -5.93 7.44 -17.60
N LEU A 86 -5.42 8.31 -16.74
CA LEU A 86 -4.50 7.91 -15.69
C LEU A 86 -5.23 7.02 -14.68
N SER A 87 -4.79 5.78 -14.61
CA SER A 87 -5.51 4.78 -13.86
C SER A 87 -5.15 4.71 -12.38
N PHE A 88 -3.91 4.99 -12.02
CA PHE A 88 -3.41 4.95 -10.66
C PHE A 88 -2.35 6.02 -10.43
N GLY A 89 -2.07 6.33 -9.17
CA GLY A 89 -0.96 7.19 -8.83
C GLY A 89 -1.24 8.66 -9.12
N SER A 90 -2.47 9.07 -8.97
CA SER A 90 -2.75 10.48 -9.01
C SER A 90 -2.17 11.19 -7.79
N SER A 91 -1.93 12.37 -7.92
CA SER A 91 -1.44 13.54 -7.28
C SER A 91 -1.50 13.68 -5.74
N TRP A 92 -2.06 12.77 -4.97
CA TRP A 92 -2.23 12.95 -3.52
C TRP A 92 -1.48 11.90 -2.72
N LEU A 93 -0.70 12.36 -1.73
CA LEU A 93 -0.18 11.48 -0.70
C LEU A 93 -1.37 10.93 0.11
N HIS A 94 -1.46 9.62 0.25
CA HIS A 94 -2.52 8.95 0.96
C HIS A 94 -1.98 7.74 1.71
N GLN A 95 -2.78 7.22 2.62
CA GLN A 95 -2.60 5.92 3.24
C GLN A 95 -3.67 4.98 2.68
N ASP A 96 -3.26 3.78 2.27
CA ASP A 96 -4.18 2.80 1.71
C ASP A 96 -5.17 2.31 2.77
N THR A 97 -6.45 2.20 2.37
CA THR A 97 -7.51 1.48 3.10
C THR A 97 -7.72 1.87 4.56
N SER A 98 -7.34 3.07 4.97
CA SER A 98 -7.52 3.58 6.34
C SER A 98 -8.97 3.52 6.83
N TYR A 99 -9.94 3.51 5.90
CA TYR A 99 -11.37 3.41 6.17
C TYR A 99 -11.86 2.00 6.54
N LEU A 100 -11.00 0.99 6.59
CA LEU A 100 -11.36 -0.41 6.90
C LEU A 100 -11.31 -0.73 8.41
N ALA A 101 -11.48 0.20 9.29
CA ALA A 101 -11.56 -0.04 10.73
C ALA A 101 -10.57 -1.14 11.23
N ASN A 102 -11.10 -2.21 11.81
CA ASN A 102 -10.30 -3.32 12.36
C ASN A 102 -9.63 -4.18 11.28
N ASP A 103 -10.17 -4.20 10.06
CA ASP A 103 -9.64 -5.02 8.95
C ASP A 103 -8.61 -4.27 8.10
N ARG A 104 -8.20 -3.07 8.53
CA ARG A 104 -7.18 -2.32 7.80
C ARG A 104 -5.85 -3.07 7.77
N PRO A 105 -5.22 -3.20 6.60
CA PRO A 105 -3.90 -3.79 6.51
C PRO A 105 -2.85 -2.87 7.15
N ARG A 106 -1.94 -3.48 7.91
CA ARG A 106 -0.80 -2.74 8.48
C ARG A 106 0.26 -2.40 7.45
N TYR A 107 0.39 -3.22 6.42
CA TYR A 107 1.40 -3.09 5.38
C TYR A 107 0.76 -3.25 4.00
N THR A 108 1.24 -2.46 3.05
CA THR A 108 0.94 -2.62 1.63
C THR A 108 2.19 -3.15 0.93
N MET A 109 2.03 -4.15 0.06
CA MET A 109 3.11 -4.71 -0.74
C MET A 109 2.89 -4.38 -2.21
N LEU A 110 3.92 -3.91 -2.87
CA LEU A 110 3.89 -3.62 -4.31
C LEU A 110 5.08 -4.32 -4.99
N MET A 111 4.80 -5.08 -6.04
CA MET A 111 5.83 -5.74 -6.85
C MET A 111 5.76 -5.22 -8.29
N GLY A 112 6.84 -4.58 -8.74
CA GLY A 112 6.99 -4.18 -10.13
C GLY A 112 7.23 -5.39 -11.03
N LYS A 113 6.41 -5.56 -12.07
CA LYS A 113 6.59 -6.59 -13.12
C LYS A 113 7.17 -5.97 -14.39
N GLU A 114 6.49 -4.97 -14.91
CA GLU A 114 6.90 -4.24 -16.11
C GLU A 114 6.80 -2.75 -15.79
N ILE A 115 7.93 -2.11 -15.55
CA ILE A 115 8.00 -0.69 -15.21
C ILE A 115 8.86 0.02 -16.25
N PRO A 116 8.31 0.98 -16.99
CA PRO A 116 9.08 1.78 -17.94
C PRO A 116 10.20 2.55 -17.25
N ILE A 117 11.38 2.57 -17.87
CA ILE A 117 12.55 3.26 -17.32
C ILE A 117 12.22 4.76 -17.15
N GLY A 118 12.48 5.28 -15.94
CA GLY A 118 12.26 6.69 -15.62
C GLY A 118 10.81 7.14 -15.44
N GLN A 119 9.87 6.20 -15.42
CA GLN A 119 8.45 6.48 -15.23
C GLN A 119 7.86 5.66 -14.07
N GLY A 120 6.67 6.04 -13.63
CA GLY A 120 5.93 5.29 -12.61
C GLY A 120 6.55 5.36 -11.21
N ASN A 121 7.32 6.38 -10.90
CA ASN A 121 7.92 6.54 -9.58
C ASN A 121 6.86 6.71 -8.50
N THR A 122 7.05 6.04 -7.36
CA THR A 122 6.24 6.22 -6.16
C THR A 122 6.94 7.14 -5.19
N ILE A 123 6.23 8.14 -4.69
CA ILE A 123 6.73 9.09 -3.69
C ILE A 123 6.17 8.69 -2.33
N PHE A 124 7.04 8.64 -1.33
CA PHE A 124 6.69 8.32 0.04
C PHE A 124 6.95 9.49 0.97
N SER A 125 6.04 9.69 1.94
CA SER A 125 6.17 10.65 3.01
C SER A 125 5.92 9.96 4.35
N SER A 126 6.64 10.38 5.40
CA SER A 126 6.49 9.85 6.74
C SER A 126 5.53 10.72 7.55
N GLY A 127 4.44 10.12 8.03
CA GLY A 127 3.54 10.76 8.99
C GLY A 127 4.23 11.07 10.32
N PHE A 128 5.14 10.21 10.79
CA PHE A 128 5.93 10.47 11.99
C PHE A 128 6.77 11.73 11.86
N ASN A 129 7.54 11.84 10.77
CA ASN A 129 8.35 13.02 10.52
C ASN A 129 7.52 14.28 10.32
N ALA A 130 6.34 14.16 9.73
CA ALA A 130 5.40 15.25 9.57
C ALA A 130 4.92 15.73 10.94
N TYR A 131 4.49 14.81 11.81
CA TYR A 131 4.03 15.14 13.17
C TYR A 131 5.15 15.78 14.01
N GLU A 132 6.34 15.20 14.01
CA GLU A 132 7.49 15.75 14.77
C GLU A 132 7.82 17.20 14.40
N LYS A 133 7.65 17.57 13.15
CA LYS A 133 7.91 18.92 12.64
C LYS A 133 6.77 19.92 12.83
N LEU A 134 5.62 19.47 13.34
CA LEU A 134 4.53 20.38 13.63
C LEU A 134 4.90 21.32 14.77
N PRO A 135 4.48 22.60 14.68
CA PRO A 135 4.56 23.52 15.83
C PRO A 135 3.80 22.96 17.04
N GLU A 136 4.33 23.19 18.24
CA GLU A 136 3.70 22.68 19.48
C GLU A 136 2.24 23.11 19.64
N LYS A 137 1.89 24.31 19.18
CA LYS A 137 0.50 24.79 19.13
C LYS A 137 -0.41 23.84 18.34
N ILE A 138 0.07 23.31 17.20
CA ILE A 138 -0.72 22.38 16.38
C ILE A 138 -0.76 21.01 17.04
N LYS A 139 0.36 20.52 17.57
CA LYS A 139 0.40 19.23 18.28
C LYS A 139 -0.60 19.22 19.45
N SER A 140 -0.64 20.28 20.25
CA SER A 140 -1.57 20.36 21.37
C SER A 140 -3.04 20.41 20.94
N GLN A 141 -3.35 20.94 19.75
CA GLN A 141 -4.71 20.96 19.21
C GLN A 141 -5.18 19.57 18.73
N ILE A 142 -4.25 18.74 18.26
CA ILE A 142 -4.60 17.44 17.67
C ILE A 142 -4.29 16.25 18.59
N ASN A 143 -3.73 16.50 19.78
CA ASN A 143 -3.31 15.43 20.69
C ASN A 143 -4.43 14.45 21.05
N ASP A 144 -5.63 14.96 21.27
CA ASP A 144 -6.80 14.18 21.61
C ASP A 144 -7.81 14.11 20.44
N ALA A 145 -7.38 14.46 19.24
CA ALA A 145 -8.23 14.41 18.07
C ALA A 145 -8.32 12.99 17.49
N THR A 146 -9.50 12.63 17.06
CA THR A 146 -9.75 11.39 16.29
C THR A 146 -9.84 11.70 14.81
N GLY A 147 -9.08 10.98 13.99
CA GLY A 147 -9.13 11.08 12.55
C GLY A 147 -10.30 10.27 11.98
N ILE A 148 -11.13 10.88 11.15
CA ILE A 148 -12.20 10.18 10.42
C ILE A 148 -11.70 9.89 9.01
N PHE A 149 -11.64 8.61 8.66
CA PHE A 149 -11.21 8.13 7.35
C PHE A 149 -12.40 7.56 6.59
N SER A 150 -12.71 8.14 5.44
CA SER A 150 -13.88 7.75 4.65
C SER A 150 -13.49 7.40 3.23
N SER A 151 -14.15 6.39 2.68
CA SER A 151 -14.05 6.04 1.26
C SER A 151 -15.02 6.83 0.37
N ALA A 152 -15.83 7.72 0.94
CA ALA A 152 -16.83 8.53 0.25
C ALA A 152 -16.26 9.75 -0.50
N GLY A 153 -14.98 10.09 -0.28
CA GLY A 153 -14.35 11.28 -0.87
C GLY A 153 -14.37 11.33 -2.39
N PRO A 154 -13.89 12.41 -2.99
CA PRO A 154 -13.84 12.59 -4.44
C PRO A 154 -12.92 11.53 -5.04
N ILE A 155 -13.52 10.46 -5.44
CA ILE A 155 -12.86 9.34 -6.08
C ILE A 155 -12.75 9.68 -7.55
N ALA A 156 -11.59 9.43 -8.12
CA ALA A 156 -11.39 9.58 -9.55
C ALA A 156 -12.51 8.83 -10.30
N VAL A 157 -13.10 9.48 -11.28
CA VAL A 157 -14.14 8.91 -12.18
C VAL A 157 -13.72 7.53 -12.69
N THR A 158 -12.43 7.35 -12.94
CA THR A 158 -11.76 6.09 -13.29
C THR A 158 -12.02 4.93 -12.33
N ARG A 159 -12.33 5.18 -11.06
CA ARG A 159 -12.66 4.11 -10.12
C ARG A 159 -14.04 3.55 -10.38
N LEU A 160 -15.03 4.41 -10.55
CA LEU A 160 -16.41 3.99 -10.84
C LEU A 160 -16.49 3.24 -12.18
N GLU A 161 -15.74 3.71 -13.17
CA GLU A 161 -15.63 3.04 -14.48
C GLU A 161 -15.06 1.63 -14.31
N ARG A 162 -14.00 1.46 -13.52
CA ARG A 162 -13.40 0.14 -13.26
C ARG A 162 -14.29 -0.79 -12.45
N GLU A 163 -14.90 -0.28 -11.39
CA GLU A 163 -15.85 -1.06 -10.60
C GLU A 163 -16.96 -1.60 -11.52
N LYS A 164 -17.42 -0.77 -12.46
CA LYS A 164 -18.41 -1.14 -13.47
C LYS A 164 -17.87 -2.18 -14.47
N GLU A 165 -16.66 -1.96 -15.00
CA GLU A 165 -16.01 -2.89 -15.94
C GLU A 165 -15.73 -4.25 -15.31
N MET A 166 -15.38 -4.28 -14.03
CA MET A 166 -15.11 -5.50 -13.29
C MET A 166 -16.38 -6.17 -12.74
N GLY A 167 -17.57 -5.58 -12.95
CA GLY A 167 -18.81 -6.09 -12.38
C GLY A 167 -18.88 -6.01 -10.86
N ILE A 168 -18.06 -5.17 -10.25
CA ILE A 168 -18.07 -4.92 -8.80
C ILE A 168 -19.20 -3.94 -8.51
N LYS A 169 -20.14 -4.34 -7.67
CA LYS A 169 -21.17 -3.40 -7.19
C LYS A 169 -20.46 -2.31 -6.38
N SER A 170 -20.70 -1.04 -6.73
CA SER A 170 -20.28 0.08 -5.90
C SER A 170 -20.76 -0.16 -4.48
N SER A 171 -19.83 -0.45 -3.57
CA SER A 171 -20.16 -0.63 -2.16
C SER A 171 -20.48 0.74 -1.58
N GLU A 172 -21.38 0.78 -0.60
CA GLU A 172 -21.59 1.93 0.25
C GLU A 172 -20.25 2.49 0.76
N SER A 173 -20.21 3.78 1.06
CA SER A 173 -19.01 4.37 1.65
C SER A 173 -18.69 3.68 2.98
N MET A 174 -17.44 3.34 3.17
CA MET A 174 -16.92 2.81 4.43
C MET A 174 -16.23 3.94 5.18
N GLU A 175 -16.36 3.93 6.49
CA GLU A 175 -15.82 4.96 7.37
C GLU A 175 -15.23 4.32 8.62
N ALA A 176 -14.12 4.85 9.10
CA ALA A 176 -13.48 4.41 10.33
C ALA A 176 -12.86 5.59 11.07
N GLU A 177 -12.86 5.51 12.39
CA GLU A 177 -12.20 6.44 13.31
C GLU A 177 -10.90 5.83 13.82
N HIS A 178 -9.84 6.64 13.88
CA HIS A 178 -8.53 6.25 14.37
C HIS A 178 -7.86 7.37 15.17
#